data_ed414aa24110ee5b3efb4ba894ea6eb3
#
_entry.id   ed414aa24110ee5b3efb4ba894ea6eb3
#
_cell.length_a   1.000
_cell.length_b   1.000
_cell.length_c   1.000
_cell.angle_alpha   90.00
_cell.angle_beta   90.00
_cell.angle_gamma   90.00
#
_symmetry.space_group_name_H-M   'P 1'
#
loop_
_entity.id
_entity.type
_entity.pdbx_description
1 polymer ?
#
loop_
_entity_poly.entity_id
_entity_poly.type
_entity_poly.pdbx_seq_one_letter_code
_entity_poly.pdbx_strand_id
1 'polypeptide(L)'
;MTPVKFGISFTAKHLNQAGALIHIYTDGSVHLNHGGTEMGQGLYTKIMQVVGDTLGINHERVIVSAARTDKVPNTSPTAASAGTDLNGMAAKNAAEIIKRRLFDFIVDTFDVPFDSIELRDDRFFFGQRGWAFDEIISQAYLSRVSLSANGFYKTPEIGFDKETGTGKPFYYYANGCAASEVLVD
;
A
#
# COMPACT_ATOMS: atom_id res chain seq x y z
N MET A 1 -15.00 -25.89 -19.77
CA MET A 1 -13.88 -25.08 -19.22
C MET A 1 -13.82 -23.76 -19.97
N THR A 2 -13.78 -22.65 -19.25
CA THR A 2 -13.79 -21.29 -19.81
C THR A 2 -12.55 -20.52 -19.31
N PRO A 3 -11.51 -20.37 -20.12
CA PRO A 3 -10.34 -19.58 -19.75
C PRO A 3 -10.63 -18.08 -19.85
N VAL A 4 -9.99 -17.29 -18.98
CA VAL A 4 -10.07 -15.84 -18.97
C VAL A 4 -8.67 -15.25 -18.91
N LYS A 5 -8.44 -14.20 -19.70
CA LYS A 5 -7.26 -13.34 -19.63
C LYS A 5 -7.73 -11.89 -19.54
N PHE A 6 -7.35 -11.19 -18.47
CA PHE A 6 -7.79 -9.83 -18.20
C PHE A 6 -6.58 -8.89 -18.09
N GLY A 7 -6.59 -7.80 -18.84
CA GLY A 7 -5.55 -6.78 -18.76
C GLY A 7 -5.80 -5.81 -17.60
N ILE A 8 -4.80 -5.62 -16.74
CA ILE A 8 -4.86 -4.70 -15.61
C ILE A 8 -4.53 -3.29 -16.07
N SER A 9 -5.36 -2.35 -15.80
CA SER A 9 -5.27 -0.91 -16.08
C SER A 9 -6.40 -0.41 -16.96
N PHE A 10 -6.65 0.88 -16.86
CA PHE A 10 -7.52 1.59 -17.82
C PHE A 10 -6.74 1.95 -19.07
N THR A 11 -7.39 1.90 -20.23
CA THR A 11 -6.83 2.43 -21.49
C THR A 11 -6.67 3.95 -21.45
N ALA A 12 -7.46 4.64 -20.63
CA ALA A 12 -7.29 6.08 -20.33
C ALA A 12 -6.18 6.26 -19.29
N LYS A 13 -4.99 6.62 -19.74
CA LYS A 13 -3.76 6.63 -18.94
C LYS A 13 -3.88 7.42 -17.62
N HIS A 14 -4.58 8.55 -17.61
CA HIS A 14 -4.75 9.40 -16.43
C HIS A 14 -5.53 8.74 -15.29
N LEU A 15 -6.30 7.69 -15.56
CA LEU A 15 -7.02 6.92 -14.55
C LEU A 15 -6.14 5.90 -13.80
N ASN A 16 -4.89 5.70 -14.22
CA ASN A 16 -4.00 4.72 -13.60
C ASN A 16 -3.10 5.36 -12.55
N GLN A 17 -3.70 5.97 -11.53
CA GLN A 17 -3.03 6.63 -10.42
C GLN A 17 -3.87 6.57 -9.16
N ALA A 18 -3.21 6.63 -8.00
CA ALA A 18 -3.86 6.75 -6.70
C ALA A 18 -2.95 7.45 -5.69
N GLY A 19 -3.57 7.98 -4.65
CA GLY A 19 -2.91 8.46 -3.45
C GLY A 19 -3.30 7.67 -2.22
N ALA A 20 -2.50 7.76 -1.17
CA ALA A 20 -2.81 7.25 0.16
C ALA A 20 -2.25 8.18 1.23
N LEU A 21 -2.85 8.16 2.41
CA LEU A 21 -2.42 8.91 3.58
C LEU A 21 -2.27 7.94 4.74
N ILE A 22 -1.12 7.97 5.40
CA ILE A 22 -0.86 7.20 6.61
C ILE A 22 -0.54 8.15 7.77
N HIS A 23 -1.15 7.85 8.93
CA HIS A 23 -0.79 8.42 10.22
C HIS A 23 -0.43 7.29 11.18
N ILE A 24 0.67 7.41 11.92
CA ILE A 24 1.00 6.53 13.04
C ILE A 24 0.80 7.32 14.33
N TYR A 25 0.00 6.78 15.24
CA TYR A 25 -0.25 7.37 16.55
C TYR A 25 0.75 6.88 17.58
N THR A 26 0.87 7.59 18.70
CA THR A 26 1.87 7.32 19.74
C THR A 26 1.74 5.97 20.42
N ASP A 27 0.59 5.33 20.31
CA ASP A 27 0.33 3.95 20.77
C ASP A 27 0.75 2.88 19.74
N GLY A 28 1.32 3.29 18.60
CA GLY A 28 1.72 2.39 17.53
C GLY A 28 0.57 1.96 16.60
N SER A 29 -0.66 2.45 16.78
CA SER A 29 -1.74 2.24 15.82
C SER A 29 -1.50 3.01 14.53
N VAL A 30 -1.85 2.41 13.40
CA VAL A 30 -1.63 2.97 12.06
C VAL A 30 -2.97 3.25 11.41
N HIS A 31 -3.25 4.50 11.11
CA HIS A 31 -4.46 4.90 10.40
C HIS A 31 -4.16 5.11 8.92
N LEU A 32 -4.82 4.34 8.08
CA LEU A 32 -4.67 4.33 6.64
C LEU A 32 -5.91 4.90 5.96
N ASN A 33 -5.70 5.86 5.06
CA ASN A 33 -6.72 6.36 4.15
C ASN A 33 -6.27 6.14 2.72
N HIS A 34 -7.14 5.60 1.89
CA HIS A 34 -6.97 5.49 0.45
C HIS A 34 -8.32 5.65 -0.25
N GLY A 35 -8.29 5.91 -1.56
CA GLY A 35 -9.52 6.18 -2.32
C GLY A 35 -10.19 4.94 -2.90
N GLY A 36 -9.64 3.75 -2.70
CA GLY A 36 -10.23 2.51 -3.19
C GLY A 36 -11.51 2.15 -2.43
N THR A 37 -12.52 1.66 -3.16
CA THR A 37 -13.81 1.25 -2.62
C THR A 37 -13.83 -0.25 -2.33
N GLU A 38 -14.23 -0.64 -1.13
CA GLU A 38 -14.51 -2.04 -0.77
C GLU A 38 -15.91 -2.41 -1.29
N MET A 39 -15.97 -3.46 -2.08
CA MET A 39 -17.19 -4.00 -2.70
C MET A 39 -17.37 -5.50 -2.43
N GLY A 40 -16.64 -6.03 -1.42
CA GLY A 40 -16.59 -7.46 -1.10
C GLY A 40 -15.41 -8.20 -1.73
N GLN A 41 -14.50 -7.49 -2.44
CA GLN A 41 -13.32 -8.09 -3.07
C GLN A 41 -12.10 -8.17 -2.13
N GLY A 42 -12.22 -7.75 -0.87
CA GLY A 42 -11.15 -7.80 0.13
C GLY A 42 -10.05 -6.75 -0.08
N LEU A 43 -10.37 -5.61 -0.71
CA LEU A 43 -9.41 -4.57 -1.01
C LEU A 43 -8.76 -4.00 0.27
N TYR A 44 -9.56 -3.69 1.28
CA TYR A 44 -9.06 -3.11 2.53
C TYR A 44 -8.09 -4.06 3.22
N THR A 45 -8.44 -5.34 3.34
CA THR A 45 -7.56 -6.36 3.93
C THR A 45 -6.23 -6.46 3.19
N LYS A 46 -6.25 -6.48 1.85
CA LYS A 46 -5.03 -6.53 1.04
C LYS A 46 -4.13 -5.32 1.26
N ILE A 47 -4.70 -4.12 1.33
CA ILE A 47 -3.90 -2.91 1.52
C ILE A 47 -3.37 -2.82 2.97
N MET A 48 -4.15 -3.26 3.97
CA MET A 48 -3.67 -3.43 5.35
C MET A 48 -2.45 -4.34 5.43
N GLN A 49 -2.48 -5.48 4.72
CA GLN A 49 -1.33 -6.40 4.63
C GLN A 49 -0.12 -5.72 3.99
N VAL A 50 -0.29 -5.01 2.88
CA VAL A 50 0.80 -4.27 2.22
C VAL A 50 1.46 -3.26 3.17
N VAL A 51 0.67 -2.53 3.96
CA VAL A 51 1.19 -1.57 4.94
C VAL A 51 1.86 -2.30 6.11
N GLY A 52 1.23 -3.36 6.62
CA GLY A 52 1.77 -4.20 7.69
C GLY A 52 3.14 -4.78 7.31
N ASP A 53 3.25 -5.41 6.14
CA ASP A 53 4.50 -5.96 5.62
C ASP A 53 5.57 -4.88 5.42
N THR A 54 5.19 -3.71 4.90
CA THR A 54 6.13 -2.60 4.68
C THR A 54 6.69 -2.07 6.00
N LEU A 55 5.84 -1.93 7.01
CA LEU A 55 6.20 -1.46 8.35
C LEU A 55 6.65 -2.60 9.29
N GLY A 56 6.70 -3.85 8.83
CA GLY A 56 7.09 -5.00 9.65
C GLY A 56 6.22 -5.21 10.90
N ILE A 57 4.94 -4.88 10.82
CA ILE A 57 3.97 -4.93 11.93
C ILE A 57 2.79 -5.84 11.59
N ASN A 58 2.09 -6.32 12.62
CA ASN A 58 0.84 -7.03 12.43
C ASN A 58 -0.18 -6.11 11.73
N HIS A 59 -0.78 -6.58 10.64
CA HIS A 59 -1.78 -5.82 9.87
C HIS A 59 -3.02 -5.45 10.70
N GLU A 60 -3.31 -6.13 11.81
CA GLU A 60 -4.38 -5.76 12.75
C GLU A 60 -4.16 -4.41 13.44
N ARG A 61 -2.91 -3.91 13.45
CA ARG A 61 -2.60 -2.53 13.91
C ARG A 61 -3.01 -1.47 12.88
N VAL A 62 -3.30 -1.87 11.64
CA VAL A 62 -3.65 -0.96 10.56
C VAL A 62 -5.17 -0.81 10.46
N ILE A 63 -5.66 0.38 10.71
CA ILE A 63 -7.09 0.72 10.66
C ILE A 63 -7.36 1.50 9.38
N VAL A 64 -8.21 0.95 8.51
CA VAL A 64 -8.63 1.64 7.28
C VAL A 64 -9.93 2.39 7.53
N SER A 65 -9.95 3.69 7.26
CA SER A 65 -11.18 4.45 7.25
C SER A 65 -11.87 4.40 5.88
N ALA A 66 -13.18 4.64 5.89
CA ALA A 66 -13.95 4.75 4.64
C ALA A 66 -13.37 5.80 3.70
N ALA A 67 -13.45 5.54 2.39
CA ALA A 67 -13.01 6.48 1.36
C ALA A 67 -13.80 7.79 1.45
N ARG A 68 -13.06 8.92 1.50
CA ARG A 68 -13.61 10.27 1.59
C ARG A 68 -12.78 11.22 0.76
N THR A 69 -13.43 12.18 0.11
CA THR A 69 -12.77 13.15 -0.77
C THR A 69 -11.91 14.18 -0.02
N ASP A 70 -12.09 14.32 1.27
CA ASP A 70 -11.31 15.22 2.14
C ASP A 70 -9.97 14.62 2.61
N LYS A 71 -9.70 13.35 2.30
CA LYS A 71 -8.48 12.63 2.75
C LYS A 71 -7.49 12.36 1.64
N VAL A 72 -7.94 11.79 0.54
CA VAL A 72 -7.09 11.38 -0.58
C VAL A 72 -7.66 11.91 -1.89
N PRO A 73 -7.06 12.95 -2.45
CA PRO A 73 -7.53 13.54 -3.71
C PRO A 73 -7.09 12.71 -4.92
N ASN A 74 -7.79 12.91 -6.04
CA ASN A 74 -7.40 12.43 -7.38
C ASN A 74 -7.23 10.89 -7.49
N THR A 75 -7.96 10.14 -6.69
CA THR A 75 -8.00 8.69 -6.82
C THR A 75 -8.95 8.29 -7.96
N SER A 76 -8.50 7.38 -8.79
CA SER A 76 -9.30 6.81 -9.87
C SER A 76 -10.45 5.95 -9.35
N PRO A 77 -11.52 5.77 -10.12
CA PRO A 77 -12.58 4.83 -9.78
C PRO A 77 -12.02 3.43 -9.51
N THR A 78 -12.61 2.70 -8.59
CA THR A 78 -12.23 1.32 -8.27
C THR A 78 -12.78 0.39 -9.35
N ALA A 79 -12.02 0.22 -10.42
CA ALA A 79 -12.38 -0.58 -11.60
C ALA A 79 -11.11 -1.09 -12.31
N ALA A 80 -11.26 -1.75 -13.45
CA ALA A 80 -10.19 -2.28 -14.30
C ALA A 80 -9.23 -3.25 -13.55
N SER A 81 -9.69 -3.87 -12.48
CA SER A 81 -8.94 -4.77 -11.59
C SER A 81 -7.64 -4.18 -11.03
N ALA A 82 -7.54 -2.84 -10.99
CA ALA A 82 -6.34 -2.11 -10.61
C ALA A 82 -6.36 -1.60 -9.14
N GLY A 83 -7.45 -1.86 -8.39
CA GLY A 83 -7.64 -1.26 -7.06
C GLY A 83 -6.52 -1.59 -6.07
N THR A 84 -6.10 -2.85 -6.00
CA THR A 84 -5.00 -3.27 -5.11
C THR A 84 -3.66 -2.70 -5.55
N ASP A 85 -3.36 -2.72 -6.86
CA ASP A 85 -2.11 -2.19 -7.38
C ASP A 85 -1.98 -0.69 -7.10
N LEU A 86 -2.97 0.10 -7.51
CA LEU A 86 -2.91 1.54 -7.40
C LEU A 86 -2.89 2.00 -5.93
N ASN A 87 -3.88 1.56 -5.14
CA ASN A 87 -4.00 2.00 -3.76
C ASN A 87 -2.98 1.32 -2.85
N GLY A 88 -2.65 0.05 -3.09
CA GLY A 88 -1.62 -0.67 -2.34
C GLY A 88 -0.23 -0.07 -2.53
N MET A 89 0.17 0.23 -3.77
CA MET A 89 1.45 0.87 -4.03
C MET A 89 1.52 2.31 -3.51
N ALA A 90 0.42 3.07 -3.57
CA ALA A 90 0.36 4.39 -2.95
C ALA A 90 0.52 4.30 -1.43
N ALA A 91 -0.14 3.35 -0.78
CA ALA A 91 -0.02 3.09 0.65
C ALA A 91 1.40 2.62 1.03
N LYS A 92 1.99 1.72 0.23
CA LYS A 92 3.38 1.30 0.39
C LYS A 92 4.34 2.48 0.36
N ASN A 93 4.22 3.37 -0.63
CA ASN A 93 5.07 4.54 -0.75
C ASN A 93 4.94 5.48 0.47
N ALA A 94 3.73 5.67 1.01
CA ALA A 94 3.53 6.43 2.24
C ALA A 94 4.21 5.77 3.45
N ALA A 95 4.05 4.44 3.59
CA ALA A 95 4.67 3.66 4.66
C ALA A 95 6.21 3.71 4.59
N GLU A 96 6.79 3.58 3.41
CA GLU A 96 8.24 3.66 3.21
C GLU A 96 8.82 5.03 3.58
N ILE A 97 8.11 6.12 3.30
CA ILE A 97 8.51 7.47 3.73
C ILE A 97 8.60 7.56 5.25
N ILE A 98 7.60 7.04 5.96
CA ILE A 98 7.60 7.05 7.44
C ILE A 98 8.66 6.11 7.97
N LYS A 99 8.76 4.89 7.44
CA LYS A 99 9.78 3.91 7.82
C LYS A 99 11.18 4.48 7.72
N ARG A 100 11.49 5.17 6.63
CA ARG A 100 12.79 5.82 6.45
C ARG A 100 13.06 6.87 7.52
N ARG A 101 12.08 7.73 7.83
CA ARG A 101 12.22 8.74 8.90
C ARG A 101 12.47 8.10 10.27
N LEU A 102 11.82 6.97 10.55
CA LEU A 102 12.05 6.22 11.79
C LEU A 102 13.45 5.61 11.83
N PHE A 103 13.94 5.10 10.70
CA PHE A 103 15.30 4.57 10.61
C PHE A 103 16.35 5.69 10.77
N ASP A 104 16.16 6.83 10.10
CA ASP A 104 17.02 8.01 10.26
C ASP A 104 17.03 8.49 11.73
N PHE A 105 15.86 8.52 12.39
CA PHE A 105 15.75 8.84 13.83
C PHE A 105 16.53 7.85 14.71
N ILE A 106 16.46 6.55 14.41
CA ILE A 106 17.20 5.52 15.17
C ILE A 106 18.70 5.69 14.98
N VAL A 107 19.16 5.94 13.76
CA VAL A 107 20.57 6.22 13.44
C VAL A 107 21.06 7.40 14.28
N ASP A 108 20.35 8.52 14.25
CA ASP A 108 20.74 9.76 14.93
C ASP A 108 20.68 9.66 16.46
N THR A 109 19.76 8.85 17.00
CA THR A 109 19.52 8.75 18.45
C THR A 109 20.39 7.70 19.12
N PHE A 110 20.65 6.59 18.45
CA PHE A 110 21.31 5.42 19.03
C PHE A 110 22.71 5.15 18.45
N ASP A 111 23.19 6.01 17.53
CA ASP A 111 24.50 5.90 16.87
C ASP A 111 24.75 4.49 16.26
N VAL A 112 23.78 4.00 15.49
CA VAL A 112 23.83 2.70 14.83
C VAL A 112 23.80 2.86 13.30
N PRO A 113 24.45 1.98 12.53
CA PRO A 113 24.41 2.03 11.08
C PRO A 113 22.98 1.77 10.56
N PHE A 114 22.54 2.52 9.52
CA PHE A 114 21.23 2.38 8.89
C PHE A 114 20.95 0.94 8.47
N ASP A 115 21.90 0.28 7.83
CA ASP A 115 21.77 -1.08 7.32
C ASP A 115 21.74 -2.17 8.42
N SER A 116 21.99 -1.78 9.68
CA SER A 116 21.87 -2.68 10.85
C SER A 116 20.47 -2.71 11.46
N ILE A 117 19.56 -1.85 10.97
CA ILE A 117 18.22 -1.75 11.51
C ILE A 117 17.29 -2.68 10.75
N GLU A 118 16.64 -3.58 11.46
CA GLU A 118 15.60 -4.46 10.93
C GLU A 118 14.26 -4.14 11.63
N LEU A 119 13.18 -4.08 10.85
CA LEU A 119 11.82 -3.88 11.36
C LEU A 119 10.95 -5.06 10.92
N ARG A 120 10.59 -5.89 11.89
CA ARG A 120 9.74 -7.09 11.72
C ARG A 120 9.06 -7.47 13.02
N ASP A 121 8.00 -8.23 12.94
CA ASP A 121 7.30 -8.80 14.09
C ASP A 121 6.94 -7.75 15.17
N ASP A 122 6.43 -6.58 14.77
CA ASP A 122 6.11 -5.43 15.62
C ASP A 122 7.31 -4.89 16.43
N ARG A 123 8.56 -5.10 15.95
CA ARG A 123 9.76 -4.70 16.67
C ARG A 123 10.84 -4.16 15.75
N PHE A 124 11.56 -3.15 16.24
CA PHE A 124 12.83 -2.72 15.67
C PHE A 124 13.96 -3.51 16.32
N PHE A 125 14.83 -4.09 15.50
CA PHE A 125 16.06 -4.75 15.93
C PHE A 125 17.25 -3.93 15.49
N PHE A 126 18.04 -3.47 16.46
CA PHE A 126 19.32 -2.79 16.26
C PHE A 126 20.15 -2.85 17.55
N GLY A 127 21.47 -2.76 17.44
CA GLY A 127 22.36 -2.99 18.57
C GLY A 127 22.19 -4.41 19.12
N GLN A 128 22.00 -4.53 20.43
CA GLN A 128 21.93 -5.83 21.12
C GLN A 128 20.51 -6.21 21.57
N ARG A 129 19.49 -5.40 21.27
CA ARG A 129 18.11 -5.67 21.72
C ARG A 129 17.07 -5.37 20.63
N GLY A 130 15.89 -5.98 20.81
CA GLY A 130 14.68 -5.60 20.08
C GLY A 130 13.87 -4.57 20.87
N TRP A 131 13.40 -3.52 20.19
CA TRP A 131 12.56 -2.46 20.73
C TRP A 131 11.13 -2.65 20.23
N ALA A 132 10.12 -2.49 21.07
CA ALA A 132 8.75 -2.56 20.61
C ALA A 132 8.44 -1.43 19.63
N PHE A 133 7.55 -1.67 18.67
CA PHE A 133 7.20 -0.67 17.65
C PHE A 133 6.69 0.63 18.30
N ASP A 134 5.73 0.52 19.22
CA ASP A 134 5.14 1.65 19.96
C ASP A 134 6.17 2.39 20.83
N GLU A 135 7.17 1.69 21.37
CA GLU A 135 8.27 2.30 22.14
C GLU A 135 9.08 3.28 21.25
N ILE A 136 9.47 2.85 20.06
CA ILE A 136 10.19 3.70 19.10
C ILE A 136 9.30 4.81 18.55
N ILE A 137 8.04 4.54 18.26
CA ILE A 137 7.07 5.55 17.80
C ILE A 137 6.89 6.65 18.83
N SER A 138 6.75 6.31 20.11
CA SER A 138 6.63 7.30 21.20
C SER A 138 7.87 8.18 21.32
N GLN A 139 9.06 7.60 21.23
CA GLN A 139 10.33 8.36 21.28
C GLN A 139 10.49 9.26 20.05
N ALA A 140 10.15 8.76 18.86
CA ALA A 140 10.16 9.54 17.62
C ALA A 140 9.22 10.75 17.70
N TYR A 141 8.00 10.56 18.25
CA TYR A 141 7.06 11.65 18.50
C TYR A 141 7.65 12.72 19.44
N LEU A 142 8.23 12.32 20.57
CA LEU A 142 8.86 13.25 21.52
C LEU A 142 10.04 13.99 20.88
N SER A 143 10.72 13.37 19.93
CA SER A 143 11.81 13.96 19.15
C SER A 143 11.32 14.77 17.93
N ARG A 144 10.02 14.98 17.80
CA ARG A 144 9.37 15.76 16.73
C ARG A 144 9.56 15.17 15.32
N VAL A 145 9.68 13.87 15.21
CA VAL A 145 9.66 13.16 13.93
C VAL A 145 8.23 13.13 13.37
N SER A 146 8.07 13.46 12.09
CA SER A 146 6.75 13.41 11.45
C SER A 146 6.30 11.96 11.21
N LEU A 147 5.23 11.56 11.87
CA LEU A 147 4.62 10.22 11.82
C LEU A 147 3.46 10.14 10.79
N SER A 148 3.42 11.04 9.83
CA SER A 148 2.40 11.09 8.79
C SER A 148 3.04 11.31 7.42
N ALA A 149 2.51 10.63 6.40
CA ALA A 149 2.96 10.81 5.02
C ALA A 149 1.84 10.56 4.02
N ASN A 150 1.89 11.29 2.90
CA ASN A 150 1.15 10.99 1.69
C ASN A 150 2.03 10.15 0.77
N GLY A 151 1.44 9.09 0.20
CA GLY A 151 2.03 8.33 -0.88
C GLY A 151 1.25 8.53 -2.16
N PHE A 152 1.95 8.46 -3.28
CA PHE A 152 1.37 8.53 -4.61
C PHE A 152 1.96 7.43 -5.48
N TYR A 153 1.12 6.85 -6.33
CA TYR A 153 1.55 5.86 -7.32
C TYR A 153 0.84 6.07 -8.65
N LYS A 154 1.56 5.86 -9.72
CA LYS A 154 1.03 5.79 -11.09
C LYS A 154 1.59 4.55 -11.78
N THR A 155 0.75 3.82 -12.49
CA THR A 155 1.18 2.62 -13.24
C THR A 155 2.25 3.00 -14.28
N PRO A 156 3.42 2.36 -14.26
CA PRO A 156 4.51 2.68 -15.18
C PRO A 156 4.23 2.13 -16.60
N GLU A 157 4.90 2.70 -17.58
CA GLU A 157 5.06 2.15 -18.94
C GLU A 157 3.78 1.79 -19.70
N ILE A 158 2.64 2.35 -19.33
CA ILE A 158 1.39 2.16 -20.05
C ILE A 158 1.06 3.34 -20.98
N GLY A 159 0.46 3.04 -22.09
CA GLY A 159 -0.02 4.03 -23.04
C GLY A 159 -0.81 3.35 -24.16
N PHE A 160 -1.86 4.02 -24.64
CA PHE A 160 -2.70 3.53 -25.72
C PHE A 160 -3.18 4.71 -26.56
N ASP A 161 -2.90 4.63 -27.85
CA ASP A 161 -3.41 5.57 -28.82
C ASP A 161 -4.72 5.03 -29.39
N LYS A 162 -5.80 5.76 -29.14
CA LYS A 162 -7.16 5.36 -29.58
C LYS A 162 -7.37 5.57 -31.07
N GLU A 163 -6.66 6.48 -31.72
CA GLU A 163 -6.79 6.80 -33.14
C GLU A 163 -6.16 5.71 -34.00
N THR A 164 -4.98 5.27 -33.60
CA THR A 164 -4.23 4.22 -34.32
C THR A 164 -4.52 2.82 -33.80
N GLY A 165 -5.16 2.70 -32.63
CA GLY A 165 -5.41 1.41 -31.96
C GLY A 165 -4.14 0.71 -31.46
N THR A 166 -3.04 1.43 -31.27
CA THR A 166 -1.73 0.88 -30.92
C THR A 166 -1.26 1.28 -29.53
N GLY A 167 -0.33 0.51 -28.93
CA GLY A 167 0.29 0.82 -27.66
C GLY A 167 0.37 -0.37 -26.68
N LYS A 168 0.71 -0.05 -25.42
CA LYS A 168 0.74 -0.98 -24.28
C LYS A 168 -0.30 -0.53 -23.25
N PRO A 169 -1.62 -0.84 -23.44
CA PRO A 169 -2.66 -0.31 -22.57
C PRO A 169 -2.69 -0.97 -21.19
N PHE A 170 -2.13 -2.17 -21.04
CA PHE A 170 -2.19 -2.96 -19.83
C PHE A 170 -0.79 -3.21 -19.26
N TYR A 171 -0.65 -3.05 -17.94
CA TYR A 171 0.62 -3.24 -17.25
C TYR A 171 1.00 -4.73 -17.21
N TYR A 172 0.06 -5.58 -16.81
CA TYR A 172 0.16 -7.04 -16.87
C TYR A 172 -1.22 -7.67 -17.07
N TYR A 173 -1.24 -9.00 -17.17
CA TYR A 173 -2.47 -9.76 -17.36
C TYR A 173 -2.72 -10.71 -16.20
N ALA A 174 -3.92 -10.69 -15.64
CA ALA A 174 -4.44 -11.73 -14.79
C ALA A 174 -5.05 -12.85 -15.63
N ASN A 175 -4.81 -14.09 -15.25
CA ASN A 175 -5.35 -15.27 -15.92
C ASN A 175 -6.22 -16.05 -14.93
N GLY A 176 -7.32 -16.60 -15.43
CA GLY A 176 -8.23 -17.42 -14.67
C GLY A 176 -8.84 -18.53 -15.52
N CYS A 177 -9.47 -19.49 -14.87
CA CYS A 177 -10.20 -20.55 -15.52
C CYS A 177 -11.36 -21.00 -14.64
N ALA A 178 -12.53 -21.21 -15.26
CA ALA A 178 -13.68 -21.86 -14.63
C ALA A 178 -13.94 -23.22 -15.30
N ALA A 179 -14.15 -24.24 -14.49
CA ALA A 179 -14.57 -25.56 -14.94
C ALA A 179 -15.95 -25.87 -14.34
N SER A 180 -16.89 -26.33 -15.18
CA SER A 180 -18.21 -26.79 -14.76
C SER A 180 -18.46 -28.19 -15.25
N GLU A 181 -19.03 -29.02 -14.41
CA GLU A 181 -19.51 -30.38 -14.73
C GLU A 181 -20.98 -30.45 -14.37
N VAL A 182 -21.78 -31.02 -15.25
CA VAL A 182 -23.19 -31.26 -15.02
C VAL A 182 -23.52 -32.72 -15.33
N LEU A 183 -24.29 -33.35 -14.46
CA LEU A 183 -24.91 -34.65 -14.74
C LEU A 183 -26.33 -34.39 -15.23
N VAL A 184 -26.71 -35.05 -16.34
CA VAL A 184 -28.05 -34.95 -16.89
C VAL A 184 -28.66 -36.37 -16.83
N ASP A 185 -29.82 -36.51 -16.17
CA ASP A 185 -30.61 -37.74 -16.10
C ASP A 185 -31.43 -37.96 -17.38
#